data_636b82aeb534c440fe872809f6e7513f
#
_entry.id   636b82aeb534c440fe872809f6e7513f
#
_cell.length_a   1.000
_cell.length_b   1.000
_cell.length_c   1.000
_cell.angle_alpha   90.00
_cell.angle_beta   90.00
_cell.angle_gamma   90.00
#
_symmetry.space_group_name_H-M   'P 1'
#
loop_
_entity.id
_entity.type
_entity.pdbx_description
1 polymer ?
#
loop_
_entity_poly.entity_id
_entity_poly.type
_entity_poly.pdbx_seq_one_letter_code
_entity_poly.pdbx_strand_id
1 'polypeptide(L)'
;MNRILLHPHSHSHSHGPGGHTHEPMEHPGHFHERDEPLHRDYSRRAFTVGVGGPVGSGKTALMLQLCRKLRETMNIAAVTNDIFTKEDGEFLVRNDALSADRIKAVETGGCPHAAIREDITANLLALEDLHRKFKPQLLLIESGGDNLAACYSRELADYTIQVIDVAGGDKIPRKGGPGITQSDLLVINKTDLASLIGADLGVMDRDSKKMRGSGPFVFAQVKNGVGVPAIINHILHAWQHAKGVEHSH
;
A
#
# COMPACT_ATOMS: atom_id res chain seq x y z
N MET A 1 -30.13 -26.97 -41.18
CA MET A 1 -28.92 -26.25 -40.71
C MET A 1 -29.37 -24.97 -40.05
N ASN A 2 -29.61 -25.02 -38.75
CA ASN A 2 -30.01 -23.83 -37.97
C ASN A 2 -28.79 -23.31 -37.18
N ARG A 3 -28.33 -22.13 -37.53
CA ARG A 3 -27.34 -21.38 -36.76
C ARG A 3 -28.05 -20.71 -35.57
N ILE A 4 -27.72 -21.14 -34.37
CA ILE A 4 -28.10 -20.47 -33.13
C ILE A 4 -27.13 -19.28 -32.93
N LEU A 5 -27.67 -18.07 -33.05
CA LEU A 5 -26.97 -16.84 -32.67
C LEU A 5 -27.06 -16.71 -31.12
N LEU A 6 -25.93 -16.84 -30.45
CA LEU A 6 -25.80 -16.50 -29.01
C LEU A 6 -25.67 -14.98 -28.89
N HIS A 7 -26.68 -14.35 -28.33
CA HIS A 7 -26.61 -12.96 -27.88
C HIS A 7 -25.84 -12.88 -26.57
N PRO A 8 -24.90 -11.94 -26.42
CA PRO A 8 -24.29 -11.69 -25.11
C PRO A 8 -25.30 -11.01 -24.18
N HIS A 9 -25.60 -11.64 -23.06
CA HIS A 9 -26.40 -11.03 -22.01
C HIS A 9 -25.57 -9.97 -21.29
N SER A 10 -25.89 -8.70 -21.53
CA SER A 10 -25.43 -7.60 -20.69
C SER A 10 -26.29 -7.58 -19.42
N HIS A 11 -25.71 -7.96 -18.30
CA HIS A 11 -26.33 -7.72 -16.99
C HIS A 11 -26.05 -6.28 -16.55
N SER A 12 -27.01 -5.39 -16.77
CA SER A 12 -27.00 -4.08 -16.15
C SER A 12 -27.64 -4.21 -14.76
N HIS A 13 -26.85 -4.14 -13.70
CA HIS A 13 -27.36 -3.95 -12.36
C HIS A 13 -27.53 -2.44 -12.10
N SER A 14 -28.76 -1.93 -12.16
CA SER A 14 -29.10 -0.59 -11.69
C SER A 14 -29.21 -0.61 -10.17
N HIS A 15 -28.26 0.02 -9.48
CA HIS A 15 -28.38 0.34 -8.07
C HIS A 15 -29.05 1.72 -7.93
N GLY A 16 -29.92 1.89 -6.89
CA GLY A 16 -30.66 3.12 -6.60
C GLY A 16 -29.74 4.32 -6.28
N PRO A 17 -30.31 5.50 -5.94
CA PRO A 17 -29.57 6.75 -5.79
C PRO A 17 -28.51 6.63 -4.68
N GLY A 18 -27.22 6.61 -5.07
CA GLY A 18 -26.05 6.37 -4.20
C GLY A 18 -25.10 5.29 -4.72
N GLY A 19 -25.41 4.62 -5.84
CA GLY A 19 -24.56 3.60 -6.43
C GLY A 19 -23.35 4.19 -7.16
N HIS A 20 -22.16 3.80 -6.74
CA HIS A 20 -20.92 4.04 -7.48
C HIS A 20 -20.87 3.11 -8.68
N THR A 21 -20.66 3.67 -9.84
CA THR A 21 -20.42 2.93 -11.07
C THR A 21 -18.95 2.48 -11.06
N HIS A 22 -18.72 1.16 -10.97
CA HIS A 22 -17.42 0.62 -11.34
C HIS A 22 -17.34 0.58 -12.87
N GLU A 23 -16.42 1.31 -13.45
CA GLU A 23 -16.10 1.13 -14.86
C GLU A 23 -15.66 -0.32 -15.08
N PRO A 24 -16.24 -1.04 -16.08
CA PRO A 24 -15.82 -2.38 -16.37
C PRO A 24 -14.36 -2.35 -16.85
N MET A 25 -13.45 -2.93 -16.07
CA MET A 25 -12.07 -3.09 -16.50
C MET A 25 -11.99 -4.23 -17.53
N GLU A 26 -11.68 -3.89 -18.76
CA GLU A 26 -11.53 -4.84 -19.87
C GLU A 26 -10.33 -5.80 -19.70
N HIS A 27 -9.38 -5.45 -18.83
CA HIS A 27 -8.20 -6.25 -18.52
C HIS A 27 -7.74 -5.99 -17.06
N PRO A 28 -6.92 -6.89 -16.49
CA PRO A 28 -6.47 -6.76 -15.06
C PRO A 28 -5.53 -5.57 -14.81
N GLY A 29 -5.35 -4.69 -15.77
CA GLY A 29 -4.46 -3.54 -15.71
C GLY A 29 -3.02 -3.89 -16.10
N HIS A 30 -2.24 -2.85 -16.36
CA HIS A 30 -0.79 -2.89 -16.52
C HIS A 30 -0.19 -1.86 -15.59
N PHE A 31 1.05 -2.06 -15.16
CA PHE A 31 1.77 -1.05 -14.39
C PHE A 31 1.92 0.23 -15.22
N HIS A 32 1.57 1.35 -14.63
CA HIS A 32 1.93 2.68 -15.07
C HIS A 32 2.30 3.50 -13.85
N GLU A 33 3.25 4.38 -14.02
CA GLU A 33 3.65 5.31 -12.99
C GLU A 33 2.47 6.22 -12.66
N ARG A 34 2.26 6.46 -11.37
CA ARG A 34 1.13 7.29 -10.91
C ARG A 34 1.43 8.76 -11.18
N ASP A 35 0.43 9.50 -11.62
CA ASP A 35 0.54 10.95 -11.77
C ASP A 35 0.87 11.62 -10.43
N GLU A 36 1.65 12.71 -10.48
CA GLU A 36 1.91 13.52 -9.30
C GLU A 36 0.67 14.31 -8.90
N PRO A 37 0.46 14.56 -7.58
CA PRO A 37 -0.63 15.42 -7.14
C PRO A 37 -0.40 16.86 -7.62
N LEU A 38 -1.49 17.51 -8.07
CA LEU A 38 -1.45 18.84 -8.69
C LEU A 38 -0.87 19.95 -7.80
N HIS A 39 -1.03 19.84 -6.48
CA HIS A 39 -0.66 20.88 -5.51
C HIS A 39 -0.08 20.27 -4.24
N ARG A 40 1.07 19.59 -4.36
CA ARG A 40 1.70 18.96 -3.20
C ARG A 40 2.51 19.96 -2.38
N ASP A 41 2.04 20.27 -1.17
CA ASP A 41 2.71 21.17 -0.23
C ASP A 41 3.34 20.40 0.95
N TYR A 42 4.65 20.17 0.87
CA TYR A 42 5.42 19.47 1.90
C TYR A 42 5.59 20.28 3.20
N SER A 43 5.25 21.57 3.22
CA SER A 43 5.27 22.38 4.44
C SER A 43 4.08 22.07 5.37
N ARG A 44 2.97 21.58 4.81
CA ARG A 44 1.77 21.21 5.56
C ARG A 44 1.77 19.73 5.98
N ARG A 45 2.30 18.87 5.12
CA ARG A 45 2.37 17.43 5.36
C ARG A 45 3.67 16.88 4.72
N ALA A 46 4.51 16.22 5.51
CA ALA A 46 5.74 15.61 5.03
C ALA A 46 5.46 14.52 3.96
N PHE A 47 6.48 14.13 3.22
CA PHE A 47 6.42 13.00 2.29
C PHE A 47 5.82 11.79 3.00
N THR A 48 4.77 11.23 2.43
CA THR A 48 3.95 10.20 3.07
C THR A 48 4.03 8.90 2.28
N VAL A 49 4.40 7.82 2.96
CA VAL A 49 4.41 6.45 2.42
C VAL A 49 3.19 5.69 2.91
N GLY A 50 2.36 5.23 1.98
CA GLY A 50 1.21 4.39 2.26
C GLY A 50 1.55 2.91 2.14
N VAL A 51 1.23 2.12 3.15
CA VAL A 51 1.40 0.66 3.18
C VAL A 51 0.02 0.02 3.16
N GLY A 52 -0.34 -0.57 2.02
CA GLY A 52 -1.60 -1.26 1.79
C GLY A 52 -1.44 -2.75 1.57
N GLY A 53 -2.56 -3.46 1.51
CA GLY A 53 -2.61 -4.89 1.22
C GLY A 53 -3.62 -5.66 2.07
N PRO A 54 -3.88 -6.93 1.74
CA PRO A 54 -4.85 -7.75 2.44
C PRO A 54 -4.56 -7.92 3.93
N VAL A 55 -5.60 -8.24 4.69
CA VAL A 55 -5.45 -8.65 6.09
C VAL A 55 -4.51 -9.85 6.17
N GLY A 56 -3.60 -9.82 7.14
CA GLY A 56 -2.64 -10.88 7.36
C GLY A 56 -1.43 -10.89 6.40
N SER A 57 -1.33 -10.01 5.41
CA SER A 57 -0.18 -9.96 4.48
C SER A 57 1.14 -9.54 5.14
N GLY A 58 1.08 -8.92 6.32
CA GLY A 58 2.26 -8.48 7.08
C GLY A 58 2.55 -6.98 6.96
N LYS A 59 1.54 -6.16 6.66
CA LYS A 59 1.64 -4.69 6.66
C LYS A 59 2.16 -4.14 7.97
N THR A 60 1.53 -4.49 9.10
CA THR A 60 1.91 -4.02 10.44
C THR A 60 3.32 -4.47 10.82
N ALA A 61 3.74 -5.68 10.41
CA ALA A 61 5.12 -6.12 10.58
C ALA A 61 6.09 -5.27 9.74
N LEU A 62 5.71 -4.90 8.52
CA LEU A 62 6.50 -3.99 7.69
C LEU A 62 6.56 -2.59 8.32
N MET A 63 5.45 -2.05 8.80
CA MET A 63 5.41 -0.78 9.53
C MET A 63 6.38 -0.78 10.71
N LEU A 64 6.38 -1.86 11.51
CA LEU A 64 7.29 -2.02 12.64
C LEU A 64 8.77 -1.95 12.20
N GLN A 65 9.13 -2.71 11.15
CA GLN A 65 10.50 -2.72 10.63
C GLN A 65 10.92 -1.36 10.05
N LEU A 66 10.03 -0.72 9.28
CA LEU A 66 10.28 0.61 8.74
C LEU A 66 10.47 1.65 9.85
N CYS A 67 9.58 1.67 10.83
CA CYS A 67 9.69 2.59 11.97
C CYS A 67 11.02 2.41 12.70
N ARG A 68 11.37 1.17 13.08
CA ARG A 68 12.60 0.88 13.82
C ARG A 68 13.87 1.28 13.07
N LYS A 69 13.90 1.04 11.74
CA LYS A 69 15.08 1.34 10.93
C LYS A 69 15.20 2.81 10.56
N LEU A 70 14.09 3.42 10.17
CA LEU A 70 14.11 4.81 9.72
C LEU A 70 14.28 5.80 10.89
N ARG A 71 13.73 5.50 12.07
CA ARG A 71 13.87 6.39 13.24
C ARG A 71 15.32 6.64 13.66
N GLU A 72 16.24 5.76 13.28
CA GLU A 72 17.66 5.89 13.61
C GLU A 72 18.33 7.05 12.85
N THR A 73 17.80 7.41 11.70
CA THR A 73 18.40 8.39 10.79
C THR A 73 17.46 9.52 10.37
N MET A 74 16.16 9.35 10.59
CA MET A 74 15.13 10.30 10.16
C MET A 74 14.14 10.60 11.28
N ASN A 75 13.64 11.83 11.28
CA ASN A 75 12.48 12.20 12.07
C ASN A 75 11.21 11.70 11.38
N ILE A 76 10.53 10.72 11.97
CA ILE A 76 9.34 10.08 11.40
C ILE A 76 8.17 10.04 12.38
N ALA A 77 6.96 9.88 11.83
CA ALA A 77 5.75 9.58 12.58
C ALA A 77 4.85 8.64 11.76
N ALA A 78 3.86 8.00 12.38
CA ALA A 78 3.05 6.99 11.75
C ALA A 78 1.55 7.14 12.06
N VAL A 79 0.72 6.75 11.08
CA VAL A 79 -0.73 6.58 11.22
C VAL A 79 -1.06 5.12 10.94
N THR A 80 -1.91 4.51 11.74
CA THR A 80 -2.48 3.19 11.48
C THR A 80 -3.98 3.31 11.32
N ASN A 81 -4.54 2.56 10.37
CA ASN A 81 -5.98 2.44 10.18
C ASN A 81 -6.44 1.06 10.61
N ASP A 82 -7.53 1.01 11.37
CA ASP A 82 -8.23 -0.21 11.66
C ASP A 82 -9.74 0.05 11.59
N ILE A 83 -10.53 -1.02 11.38
CA ILE A 83 -11.98 -0.91 11.20
C ILE A 83 -12.66 -0.52 12.51
N PHE A 84 -12.35 -1.20 13.61
CA PHE A 84 -13.02 -1.06 14.91
C PHE A 84 -12.08 -0.97 16.09
N THR A 85 -10.78 -1.08 15.90
CA THR A 85 -9.81 -1.18 16.99
C THR A 85 -8.62 -0.23 16.79
N LYS A 86 -7.76 -0.15 17.79
CA LYS A 86 -6.47 0.55 17.71
C LYS A 86 -5.32 -0.45 17.81
N GLU A 87 -5.59 -1.72 17.51
CA GLU A 87 -4.68 -2.83 17.79
C GLU A 87 -3.34 -2.67 17.06
N ASP A 88 -3.35 -2.27 15.79
CA ASP A 88 -2.12 -2.06 15.02
C ASP A 88 -1.27 -0.92 15.61
N GLY A 89 -1.89 0.18 16.02
CA GLY A 89 -1.19 1.27 16.70
C GLY A 89 -0.61 0.85 18.04
N GLU A 90 -1.39 0.12 18.84
CA GLU A 90 -0.93 -0.43 20.13
C GLU A 90 0.17 -1.46 19.95
N PHE A 91 0.09 -2.29 18.89
CA PHE A 91 1.15 -3.24 18.54
C PHE A 91 2.47 -2.51 18.26
N LEU A 92 2.44 -1.43 17.47
CA LEU A 92 3.64 -0.65 17.18
C LEU A 92 4.23 -0.03 18.45
N VAL A 93 3.40 0.51 19.33
CA VAL A 93 3.85 1.08 20.62
C VAL A 93 4.45 -0.01 21.51
N ARG A 94 3.76 -1.12 21.72
CA ARG A 94 4.24 -2.26 22.55
C ARG A 94 5.55 -2.86 22.06
N ASN A 95 5.80 -2.78 20.76
CA ASN A 95 7.02 -3.28 20.13
C ASN A 95 8.10 -2.20 19.94
N ASP A 96 7.96 -1.06 20.61
CA ASP A 96 8.94 0.03 20.55
C ASP A 96 9.27 0.45 19.11
N ALA A 97 8.24 0.63 18.27
CA ALA A 97 8.40 1.13 16.90
C ALA A 97 8.77 2.62 16.90
N LEU A 98 7.95 3.41 17.60
CA LEU A 98 8.09 4.85 17.88
C LEU A 98 7.50 5.15 19.26
N SER A 99 7.77 6.33 19.80
CA SER A 99 7.05 6.82 20.99
C SER A 99 5.55 6.95 20.69
N ALA A 100 4.71 6.66 21.70
CA ALA A 100 3.26 6.60 21.55
C ALA A 100 2.64 7.88 20.97
N ASP A 101 3.21 9.04 21.26
CA ASP A 101 2.74 10.34 20.77
C ASP A 101 3.05 10.58 19.26
N ARG A 102 3.92 9.75 18.66
CA ARG A 102 4.24 9.74 17.22
C ARG A 102 3.45 8.72 16.39
N ILE A 103 2.59 7.94 17.06
CA ILE A 103 1.70 6.98 16.41
C ILE A 103 0.26 7.43 16.66
N LYS A 104 -0.51 7.57 15.58
CA LYS A 104 -1.92 7.93 15.64
C LYS A 104 -2.77 6.84 14.99
N ALA A 105 -3.64 6.22 15.79
CA ALA A 105 -4.62 5.27 15.27
C ALA A 105 -5.89 6.00 14.82
N VAL A 106 -6.36 5.69 13.62
CA VAL A 106 -7.60 6.19 13.02
C VAL A 106 -8.56 5.03 12.83
N GLU A 107 -9.73 5.13 13.46
CA GLU A 107 -10.83 4.18 13.25
C GLU A 107 -11.58 4.56 11.98
N THR A 108 -11.59 3.67 10.99
CA THR A 108 -12.14 3.96 9.66
C THR A 108 -13.60 3.57 9.48
N GLY A 109 -14.21 2.95 10.50
CA GLY A 109 -15.56 2.42 10.39
C GLY A 109 -15.65 1.28 9.37
N GLY A 110 -16.83 1.09 8.80
CA GLY A 110 -17.14 -0.10 8.00
C GLY A 110 -16.43 -0.27 6.64
N CYS A 111 -15.64 0.72 6.17
CA CYS A 111 -15.00 0.62 4.86
C CYS A 111 -13.56 1.17 4.86
N PRO A 112 -12.54 0.32 5.10
CA PRO A 112 -11.13 0.73 5.07
C PRO A 112 -10.67 1.30 3.73
N HIS A 113 -11.24 0.83 2.61
CA HIS A 113 -10.92 1.33 1.28
C HIS A 113 -11.30 2.79 1.09
N ALA A 114 -12.49 3.19 1.57
CA ALA A 114 -12.95 4.57 1.48
C ALA A 114 -11.99 5.51 2.21
N ALA A 115 -11.49 5.11 3.36
CA ALA A 115 -10.62 5.92 4.20
C ALA A 115 -9.26 6.25 3.58
N ILE A 116 -8.79 5.48 2.60
CA ILE A 116 -7.52 5.73 1.92
C ILE A 116 -7.67 6.25 0.49
N ARG A 117 -8.88 6.27 -0.05
CA ARG A 117 -9.13 6.63 -1.45
C ARG A 117 -10.23 7.67 -1.65
N GLU A 118 -11.40 7.51 -1.02
CA GLU A 118 -12.60 8.31 -1.30
C GLU A 118 -12.82 9.39 -0.23
N ASP A 119 -12.86 9.02 1.04
CA ASP A 119 -12.97 9.92 2.19
C ASP A 119 -11.70 9.88 3.04
N ILE A 120 -10.68 10.52 2.55
CA ILE A 120 -9.36 10.56 3.19
C ILE A 120 -9.26 11.57 4.33
N THR A 121 -10.32 12.28 4.66
CA THR A 121 -10.30 13.44 5.57
C THR A 121 -9.71 13.11 6.92
N ALA A 122 -10.15 12.04 7.57
CA ALA A 122 -9.67 11.66 8.90
C ALA A 122 -8.17 11.35 8.90
N ASN A 123 -7.70 10.64 7.89
CA ASN A 123 -6.30 10.28 7.70
C ASN A 123 -5.44 11.51 7.37
N LEU A 124 -5.92 12.38 6.50
CA LEU A 124 -5.22 13.61 6.14
C LEU A 124 -5.03 14.50 7.36
N LEU A 125 -6.08 14.71 8.15
CA LEU A 125 -6.01 15.48 9.40
C LEU A 125 -5.04 14.85 10.42
N ALA A 126 -5.03 13.51 10.52
CA ALA A 126 -4.10 12.81 11.40
C ALA A 126 -2.64 13.04 11.00
N LEU A 127 -2.34 12.95 9.70
CA LEU A 127 -0.99 13.19 9.16
C LEU A 127 -0.56 14.65 9.30
N GLU A 128 -1.44 15.61 9.04
CA GLU A 128 -1.16 17.04 9.20
C GLU A 128 -0.94 17.41 10.68
N ASP A 129 -1.68 16.79 11.61
CA ASP A 129 -1.51 17.00 13.03
C ASP A 129 -0.14 16.49 13.53
N LEU A 130 0.26 15.28 13.11
CA LEU A 130 1.60 14.76 13.38
C LEU A 130 2.68 15.65 12.75
N HIS A 131 2.46 16.15 11.54
CA HIS A 131 3.39 17.06 10.89
C HIS A 131 3.53 18.38 11.66
N ARG A 132 2.43 18.97 12.08
CA ARG A 132 2.43 20.22 12.88
C ARG A 132 3.17 20.04 14.19
N LYS A 133 2.98 18.91 14.88
CA LYS A 133 3.53 18.62 16.19
C LYS A 133 5.01 18.27 16.14
N PHE A 134 5.43 17.44 15.20
CA PHE A 134 6.77 16.83 15.22
C PHE A 134 7.67 17.25 14.07
N LYS A 135 7.14 17.92 13.05
CA LYS A 135 7.88 18.29 11.82
C LYS A 135 8.69 17.12 11.24
N PRO A 136 8.06 15.93 11.02
CA PRO A 136 8.78 14.78 10.52
C PRO A 136 9.31 15.03 9.12
N GLN A 137 10.36 14.30 8.74
CA GLN A 137 10.87 14.25 7.37
C GLN A 137 10.04 13.30 6.52
N LEU A 138 9.51 12.24 7.15
CA LEU A 138 8.73 11.19 6.51
C LEU A 138 7.55 10.79 7.41
N LEU A 139 6.40 10.59 6.80
CA LEU A 139 5.21 10.03 7.43
C LEU A 139 4.94 8.64 6.85
N LEU A 140 4.51 7.72 7.69
CA LEU A 140 4.06 6.39 7.30
C LEU A 140 2.57 6.28 7.59
N ILE A 141 1.82 5.63 6.71
CA ILE A 141 0.40 5.32 6.94
C ILE A 141 0.08 3.90 6.51
N GLU A 142 -0.54 3.13 7.41
CA GLU A 142 -1.00 1.77 7.15
C GLU A 142 -2.50 1.77 6.87
N SER A 143 -2.96 0.98 5.88
CA SER A 143 -4.38 0.76 5.62
C SER A 143 -4.97 -0.31 6.53
N GLY A 144 -6.27 -0.26 6.78
CA GLY A 144 -7.00 -1.20 7.66
C GLY A 144 -7.20 -2.60 7.10
N GLY A 145 -6.52 -2.95 6.01
CA GLY A 145 -6.67 -4.23 5.32
C GLY A 145 -7.52 -4.12 4.07
N ASP A 146 -6.85 -4.14 2.92
CA ASP A 146 -7.46 -3.90 1.62
C ASP A 146 -7.38 -5.14 0.75
N ASN A 147 -8.28 -5.25 -0.22
CA ASN A 147 -8.14 -6.20 -1.30
C ASN A 147 -7.21 -5.66 -2.40
N LEU A 148 -6.99 -6.43 -3.45
CA LEU A 148 -6.15 -6.03 -4.59
C LEU A 148 -6.73 -4.87 -5.41
N ALA A 149 -8.00 -4.51 -5.21
CA ALA A 149 -8.65 -3.40 -5.88
C ALA A 149 -8.37 -2.04 -5.23
N ALA A 150 -7.83 -2.02 -3.99
CA ALA A 150 -7.53 -0.78 -3.31
C ALA A 150 -6.15 -0.23 -3.68
N CYS A 151 -6.09 1.08 -3.82
CA CYS A 151 -4.86 1.84 -3.95
C CYS A 151 -5.06 3.19 -3.25
N TYR A 152 -4.03 3.68 -2.58
CA TYR A 152 -4.08 4.99 -1.94
C TYR A 152 -4.36 6.13 -2.93
N SER A 153 -5.18 7.10 -2.50
CA SER A 153 -5.25 8.39 -3.17
C SER A 153 -3.87 9.06 -3.17
N ARG A 154 -3.53 9.71 -4.29
CA ARG A 154 -2.31 10.52 -4.40
C ARG A 154 -2.29 11.68 -3.43
N GLU A 155 -3.47 12.20 -3.09
CA GLU A 155 -3.61 13.26 -2.08
C GLU A 155 -3.25 12.78 -0.68
N LEU A 156 -3.33 11.48 -0.40
CA LEU A 156 -3.02 10.90 0.91
C LEU A 156 -1.58 10.35 1.00
N ALA A 157 -1.09 9.68 -0.05
CA ALA A 157 0.23 9.06 -0.04
C ALA A 157 1.03 9.40 -1.30
N ASP A 158 2.23 9.93 -1.09
CA ASP A 158 3.17 10.31 -2.15
C ASP A 158 3.85 9.07 -2.77
N TYR A 159 4.07 8.04 -1.97
CA TYR A 159 4.61 6.73 -2.37
C TYR A 159 3.78 5.61 -1.75
N THR A 160 3.48 4.58 -2.53
CA THR A 160 2.60 3.49 -2.09
C THR A 160 3.27 2.14 -2.22
N ILE A 161 3.13 1.34 -1.17
CA ILE A 161 3.63 -0.03 -1.10
C ILE A 161 2.42 -0.95 -0.95
N GLN A 162 2.26 -1.87 -1.89
CA GLN A 162 1.29 -2.96 -1.77
C GLN A 162 1.98 -4.21 -1.25
N VAL A 163 1.51 -4.72 -0.12
CA VAL A 163 2.03 -5.95 0.48
C VAL A 163 1.05 -7.09 0.19
N ILE A 164 1.53 -8.09 -0.53
CA ILE A 164 0.88 -9.40 -0.66
C ILE A 164 1.76 -10.45 -0.01
N ASP A 165 1.25 -11.66 0.19
CA ASP A 165 2.06 -12.76 0.71
C ASP A 165 1.86 -14.05 -0.07
N VAL A 166 2.76 -14.99 0.14
CA VAL A 166 2.72 -16.29 -0.54
C VAL A 166 1.52 -17.15 -0.12
N ALA A 167 0.95 -16.92 1.08
CA ALA A 167 -0.19 -17.68 1.58
C ALA A 167 -1.48 -17.40 0.80
N GLY A 168 -1.57 -16.24 0.12
CA GLY A 168 -2.64 -15.96 -0.82
C GLY A 168 -2.59 -16.77 -2.12
N GLY A 169 -1.49 -17.51 -2.32
CA GLY A 169 -1.23 -18.34 -3.49
C GLY A 169 -0.33 -17.66 -4.54
N ASP A 170 0.41 -18.47 -5.29
CA ASP A 170 1.39 -18.02 -6.28
C ASP A 170 0.78 -17.28 -7.48
N LYS A 171 -0.54 -17.38 -7.65
CA LYS A 171 -1.28 -16.74 -8.75
C LYS A 171 -1.76 -15.32 -8.46
N ILE A 172 -1.52 -14.81 -7.24
CA ILE A 172 -1.96 -13.46 -6.86
C ILE A 172 -1.44 -12.39 -7.82
N PRO A 173 -0.15 -12.33 -8.18
CA PRO A 173 0.34 -11.27 -9.07
C PRO A 173 -0.39 -11.23 -10.41
N ARG A 174 -0.69 -12.39 -11.03
CA ARG A 174 -1.37 -12.45 -12.34
C ARG A 174 -2.83 -11.99 -12.31
N LYS A 175 -3.48 -12.00 -11.12
CA LYS A 175 -4.84 -11.49 -10.99
C LYS A 175 -4.91 -9.98 -11.24
N GLY A 176 -3.80 -9.28 -11.07
CA GLY A 176 -3.72 -7.84 -11.29
C GLY A 176 -4.54 -7.04 -10.28
N GLY A 177 -5.12 -5.96 -10.77
CA GLY A 177 -5.84 -4.98 -9.98
C GLY A 177 -4.95 -3.82 -9.54
N PRO A 178 -5.55 -2.68 -9.13
CA PRO A 178 -4.82 -1.46 -8.80
C PRO A 178 -3.71 -1.65 -7.75
N GLY A 179 -3.93 -2.47 -6.74
CA GLY A 179 -2.89 -2.77 -5.75
C GLY A 179 -1.63 -3.39 -6.36
N ILE A 180 -1.78 -4.26 -7.37
CA ILE A 180 -0.65 -4.88 -8.07
C ILE A 180 -0.04 -3.96 -9.13
N THR A 181 -0.87 -3.23 -9.89
CA THR A 181 -0.43 -2.52 -11.10
C THR A 181 -0.22 -1.02 -10.90
N GLN A 182 -0.74 -0.41 -9.85
CA GLN A 182 -0.65 1.03 -9.60
C GLN A 182 0.15 1.39 -8.34
N SER A 183 0.50 0.42 -7.47
CA SER A 183 1.42 0.71 -6.35
C SER A 183 2.81 1.01 -6.87
N ASP A 184 3.51 1.94 -6.23
CA ASP A 184 4.87 2.30 -6.61
C ASP A 184 5.84 1.13 -6.33
N LEU A 185 5.59 0.36 -5.25
CA LEU A 185 6.32 -0.87 -4.93
C LEU A 185 5.38 -2.01 -4.57
N LEU A 186 5.60 -3.19 -5.13
CA LEU A 186 4.95 -4.42 -4.70
C LEU A 186 5.90 -5.22 -3.79
N VAL A 187 5.42 -5.62 -2.61
CA VAL A 187 6.16 -6.50 -1.69
C VAL A 187 5.48 -7.86 -1.63
N ILE A 188 6.20 -8.91 -1.97
CA ILE A 188 5.77 -10.31 -1.88
C ILE A 188 6.39 -10.89 -0.61
N ASN A 189 5.61 -10.93 0.45
CA ASN A 189 6.07 -11.25 1.79
C ASN A 189 5.93 -12.74 2.14
N LYS A 190 6.53 -13.14 3.28
CA LYS A 190 6.50 -14.49 3.86
C LYS A 190 7.07 -15.57 2.93
N THR A 191 8.09 -15.21 2.14
CA THR A 191 8.70 -16.16 1.18
C THR A 191 9.34 -17.39 1.83
N ASP A 192 9.61 -17.32 3.13
CA ASP A 192 10.01 -18.45 3.97
C ASP A 192 8.94 -19.55 4.07
N LEU A 193 7.68 -19.20 3.90
CA LEU A 193 6.56 -20.16 3.94
C LEU A 193 6.28 -20.81 2.58
N ALA A 194 6.88 -20.33 1.49
CA ALA A 194 6.53 -20.73 0.13
C ALA A 194 6.60 -22.26 -0.07
N SER A 195 7.69 -22.88 0.36
CA SER A 195 7.86 -24.34 0.25
C SER A 195 6.85 -25.12 1.09
N LEU A 196 6.48 -24.61 2.26
CA LEU A 196 5.55 -25.27 3.19
C LEU A 196 4.12 -25.30 2.66
N ILE A 197 3.74 -24.29 1.89
CA ILE A 197 2.38 -24.14 1.35
C ILE A 197 2.29 -24.47 -0.15
N GLY A 198 3.37 -24.90 -0.77
CA GLY A 198 3.44 -25.24 -2.19
C GLY A 198 3.33 -24.03 -3.12
N ALA A 199 3.67 -22.83 -2.67
CA ALA A 199 3.71 -21.65 -3.52
C ALA A 199 5.01 -21.58 -4.32
N ASP A 200 4.90 -21.36 -5.63
CA ASP A 200 6.04 -21.25 -6.54
C ASP A 200 6.48 -19.77 -6.69
N LEU A 201 7.63 -19.44 -6.11
CA LEU A 201 8.20 -18.08 -6.21
C LEU A 201 8.59 -17.71 -7.64
N GLY A 202 8.97 -18.70 -8.48
CA GLY A 202 9.27 -18.47 -9.90
C GLY A 202 8.03 -18.07 -10.69
N VAL A 203 6.87 -18.66 -10.35
CA VAL A 203 5.58 -18.24 -10.90
C VAL A 203 5.26 -16.81 -10.49
N MET A 204 5.43 -16.47 -9.20
CA MET A 204 5.17 -15.13 -8.70
C MET A 204 6.11 -14.09 -9.32
N ASP A 205 7.39 -14.41 -9.51
CA ASP A 205 8.36 -13.54 -10.17
C ASP A 205 7.96 -13.25 -11.63
N ARG A 206 7.71 -14.31 -12.42
CA ARG A 206 7.28 -14.19 -13.81
C ARG A 206 6.01 -13.36 -13.96
N ASP A 207 5.01 -13.66 -13.11
CA ASP A 207 3.72 -13.00 -13.19
C ASP A 207 3.79 -11.55 -12.72
N SER A 208 4.62 -11.24 -11.70
CA SER A 208 4.90 -9.87 -11.28
C SER A 208 5.59 -9.06 -12.39
N LYS A 209 6.60 -9.62 -13.04
CA LYS A 209 7.25 -8.97 -14.20
C LYS A 209 6.26 -8.71 -15.33
N LYS A 210 5.38 -9.67 -15.62
CA LYS A 210 4.36 -9.51 -16.66
C LYS A 210 3.37 -8.38 -16.34
N MET A 211 2.90 -8.30 -15.09
CA MET A 211 1.87 -7.34 -14.68
C MET A 211 2.43 -5.95 -14.41
N ARG A 212 3.69 -5.87 -13.98
CA ARG A 212 4.29 -4.62 -13.56
C ARG A 212 5.29 -4.04 -14.57
N GLY A 213 5.74 -4.80 -15.58
CA GLY A 213 6.73 -4.31 -16.55
C GLY A 213 7.98 -3.78 -15.85
N SER A 214 8.19 -2.47 -15.90
CA SER A 214 9.28 -1.76 -15.20
C SER A 214 9.00 -1.48 -13.72
N GLY A 215 7.77 -1.70 -13.24
CA GLY A 215 7.39 -1.43 -11.86
C GLY A 215 8.11 -2.34 -10.86
N PRO A 216 8.78 -1.79 -9.84
CA PRO A 216 9.61 -2.56 -8.93
C PRO A 216 8.78 -3.49 -8.03
N PHE A 217 9.34 -4.65 -7.71
CA PHE A 217 8.81 -5.53 -6.67
C PHE A 217 9.94 -6.21 -5.90
N VAL A 218 9.66 -6.58 -4.65
CA VAL A 218 10.63 -7.16 -3.72
C VAL A 218 10.04 -8.41 -3.08
N PHE A 219 10.77 -9.52 -3.13
CA PHE A 219 10.51 -10.68 -2.28
C PHE A 219 11.05 -10.43 -0.87
N ALA A 220 10.24 -10.72 0.15
CA ALA A 220 10.57 -10.40 1.52
C ALA A 220 10.18 -11.49 2.52
N GLN A 221 10.88 -11.46 3.66
CA GLN A 221 10.50 -12.11 4.91
C GLN A 221 10.57 -11.02 5.99
N VAL A 222 9.57 -10.15 5.98
CA VAL A 222 9.58 -8.90 6.75
C VAL A 222 9.84 -9.16 8.24
N LYS A 223 9.24 -10.21 8.81
CA LYS A 223 9.45 -10.59 10.21
C LYS A 223 10.93 -10.88 10.52
N ASN A 224 11.65 -11.43 9.55
CA ASN A 224 13.06 -11.79 9.66
C ASN A 224 14.01 -10.69 9.14
N GLY A 225 13.47 -9.55 8.70
CA GLY A 225 14.24 -8.43 8.15
C GLY A 225 14.72 -8.61 6.71
N VAL A 226 14.44 -9.77 6.07
CA VAL A 226 14.85 -10.03 4.67
C VAL A 226 14.02 -9.18 3.72
N GLY A 227 14.69 -8.50 2.79
CA GLY A 227 14.08 -7.59 1.83
C GLY A 227 13.80 -6.18 2.38
N VAL A 228 13.77 -5.99 3.71
CA VAL A 228 13.51 -4.67 4.33
C VAL A 228 14.51 -3.60 3.90
N PRO A 229 15.82 -3.84 3.80
CA PRO A 229 16.75 -2.83 3.30
C PRO A 229 16.44 -2.38 1.87
N ALA A 230 16.05 -3.29 0.98
CA ALA A 230 15.66 -2.94 -0.39
C ALA A 230 14.40 -2.07 -0.41
N ILE A 231 13.39 -2.39 0.42
CA ILE A 231 12.16 -1.59 0.56
C ILE A 231 12.52 -0.18 1.05
N ILE A 232 13.37 -0.06 2.06
CA ILE A 232 13.83 1.24 2.57
C ILE A 232 14.55 2.05 1.50
N ASN A 233 15.42 1.42 0.70
CA ASN A 233 16.12 2.10 -0.39
C ASN A 233 15.14 2.68 -1.43
N HIS A 234 14.09 1.95 -1.80
CA HIS A 234 13.04 2.47 -2.67
C HIS A 234 12.32 3.68 -2.06
N ILE A 235 11.98 3.64 -0.77
CA ILE A 235 11.35 4.76 -0.06
C ILE A 235 12.27 5.99 -0.06
N LEU A 236 13.54 5.82 0.32
CA LEU A 236 14.50 6.91 0.41
C LEU A 236 14.79 7.54 -0.94
N HIS A 237 14.89 6.72 -1.99
CA HIS A 237 15.06 7.22 -3.36
C HIS A 237 13.86 8.10 -3.77
N ALA A 238 12.63 7.62 -3.58
CA ALA A 238 11.43 8.39 -3.89
C ALA A 238 11.33 9.68 -3.06
N TRP A 239 11.66 9.63 -1.77
CA TRP A 239 11.69 10.79 -0.90
C TRP A 239 12.72 11.84 -1.33
N GLN A 240 13.93 11.41 -1.73
CA GLN A 240 14.99 12.30 -2.23
C GLN A 240 14.58 12.96 -3.54
N HIS A 241 14.01 12.17 -4.47
CA HIS A 241 13.53 12.69 -5.75
C HIS A 241 12.44 13.77 -5.56
N ALA A 242 11.45 13.50 -4.69
CA ALA A 242 10.40 14.45 -4.39
C ALA A 242 10.89 15.77 -3.76
N LYS A 243 12.06 15.75 -3.11
CA LYS A 243 12.70 16.96 -2.54
C LYS A 243 13.66 17.66 -3.48
N GLY A 244 13.80 17.21 -4.71
CA GLY A 244 14.76 17.79 -5.68
C GLY A 244 16.21 17.59 -5.29
N VAL A 245 16.53 16.61 -4.46
CA VAL A 245 17.91 16.24 -4.13
C VAL A 245 18.41 15.34 -5.25
N GLU A 246 19.07 15.93 -6.24
CA GLU A 246 19.77 15.16 -7.26
C GLU A 246 20.88 14.32 -6.60
N HIS A 247 20.94 13.04 -6.97
CA HIS A 247 22.09 12.20 -6.64
C HIS A 247 23.31 12.74 -7.39
N SER A 248 24.23 13.37 -6.68
CA SER A 248 25.59 13.53 -7.17
C SER A 248 26.23 12.13 -7.25
N HIS A 249 26.41 11.64 -8.45
CA HIS A 249 27.16 10.41 -8.77
C HIS A 249 28.65 10.61 -8.57
#